data_072661d6de03747c8ff6d3282e0cfada
#
_entry.id   072661d6de03747c8ff6d3282e0cfada
#
_cell.length_a   1.000
_cell.length_b   1.000
_cell.length_c   1.000
_cell.angle_alpha   90.00
_cell.angle_beta   90.00
_cell.angle_gamma   90.00
#
_symmetry.space_group_name_H-M   'P 1'
#
loop_
_entity.id
_entity.type
_entity.pdbx_description
1 polymer ?
#
loop_
_entity_poly.entity_id
_entity_poly.type
_entity_poly.pdbx_seq_one_letter_code
_entity_poly.pdbx_strand_id
1 'polypeptide(L)'
;MGESGVFCVWCKLIVIAPVAVSITLLLSSCEDKITQCQRLIQVVNVGSSLIEANKGEQVVTSLQLSRDLQVITKSLQRLNLSDPNLKEFQSSFAEIFDDLGQAIAKASELLATTKNASASPASREQIQKARTEIDQSLTLAAETVGKKSDGLAAELNKYCGLFK
;
A
#
# COMPACT_ATOMS: atom_id res chain seq x y z
N MET A 1 -69.28 -41.87 -0.88
CA MET A 1 -69.52 -41.57 0.54
C MET A 1 -68.23 -40.94 1.00
N GLY A 2 -68.09 -39.78 1.30
CA GLY A 2 -68.83 -38.53 1.66
C GLY A 2 -67.76 -37.46 1.73
N GLU A 3 -68.07 -36.35 1.21
CA GLU A 3 -68.27 -35.02 1.80
C GLU A 3 -67.00 -34.36 2.29
N SER A 4 -66.57 -33.36 1.60
CA SER A 4 -66.95 -31.93 1.73
C SER A 4 -66.32 -31.28 2.97
N GLY A 5 -65.52 -30.33 2.75
CA GLY A 5 -65.02 -29.42 3.80
C GLY A 5 -64.24 -28.26 3.21
N VAL A 6 -64.93 -27.40 2.46
CA VAL A 6 -64.45 -26.09 2.07
C VAL A 6 -64.45 -25.20 3.31
N PHE A 7 -63.31 -24.80 3.79
CA PHE A 7 -63.19 -23.68 4.71
C PHE A 7 -62.31 -22.59 4.10
N CYS A 8 -63.02 -21.70 3.48
CA CYS A 8 -62.55 -20.39 3.09
C CYS A 8 -62.37 -19.55 4.36
N VAL A 9 -61.14 -19.37 4.82
CA VAL A 9 -60.85 -18.41 5.89
C VAL A 9 -60.20 -17.18 5.27
N TRP A 10 -60.95 -16.19 5.18
CA TRP A 10 -60.68 -14.80 4.93
C TRP A 10 -59.23 -14.41 5.15
N CYS A 11 -58.53 -14.13 4.08
CA CYS A 11 -57.32 -13.29 4.09
C CYS A 11 -57.70 -11.87 4.51
N LYS A 12 -57.55 -11.57 5.77
CA LYS A 12 -57.40 -10.17 6.22
C LYS A 12 -56.05 -9.70 5.72
N LEU A 13 -56.04 -8.98 4.63
CA LEU A 13 -54.95 -8.16 4.17
C LEU A 13 -54.63 -7.12 5.26
N ILE A 14 -53.65 -7.43 6.07
CA ILE A 14 -52.98 -6.40 6.89
C ILE A 14 -51.95 -5.75 5.95
N VAL A 15 -52.36 -4.61 5.40
CA VAL A 15 -51.45 -3.70 4.73
C VAL A 15 -50.60 -3.08 5.82
N ILE A 16 -49.47 -3.72 6.14
CA ILE A 16 -48.42 -3.10 6.94
C ILE A 16 -47.54 -2.34 5.94
N ALA A 17 -47.73 -1.04 5.94
CA ALA A 17 -46.96 -0.11 5.14
C ALA A 17 -45.46 -0.25 5.46
N PRO A 18 -44.58 -0.34 4.45
CA PRO A 18 -43.14 -0.36 4.70
C PRO A 18 -42.64 1.09 4.90
N VAL A 19 -42.71 1.60 6.12
CA VAL A 19 -42.14 2.90 6.48
C VAL A 19 -40.76 2.77 7.15
N ALA A 20 -40.15 1.58 7.13
CA ALA A 20 -38.92 1.32 7.91
C ALA A 20 -37.65 1.10 7.06
N VAL A 21 -37.55 1.59 5.83
CA VAL A 21 -36.36 1.34 4.98
C VAL A 21 -35.50 2.58 4.68
N SER A 22 -35.86 3.74 5.22
CA SER A 22 -35.18 4.99 4.80
C SER A 22 -34.10 5.53 5.74
N ILE A 23 -33.73 4.82 6.82
CA ILE A 23 -32.83 5.40 7.84
C ILE A 23 -31.40 4.74 7.81
N THR A 24 -31.20 3.69 7.06
CA THR A 24 -29.90 2.96 7.08
C THR A 24 -28.85 3.45 6.08
N LEU A 25 -29.14 4.45 5.26
CA LEU A 25 -28.20 4.94 4.23
C LEU A 25 -27.39 6.19 4.63
N LEU A 26 -27.58 6.73 5.82
CA LEU A 26 -26.88 7.95 6.24
C LEU A 26 -25.75 7.71 7.27
N LEU A 27 -25.48 6.47 7.66
CA LEU A 27 -24.41 6.17 8.63
C LEU A 27 -23.07 5.83 7.97
N SER A 28 -22.93 5.89 6.66
CA SER A 28 -21.70 5.53 5.95
C SER A 28 -20.79 6.70 5.62
N SER A 29 -20.99 7.90 6.16
CA SER A 29 -20.25 9.07 5.67
C SER A 29 -19.31 9.76 6.64
N CYS A 30 -19.12 9.26 7.85
CA CYS A 30 -18.13 9.84 8.74
C CYS A 30 -17.31 8.73 9.42
N GLU A 31 -16.48 8.05 8.64
CA GLU A 31 -15.38 7.36 9.25
C GLU A 31 -14.53 8.41 9.98
N ASP A 32 -14.35 8.23 11.30
CA ASP A 32 -13.64 9.21 12.09
C ASP A 32 -12.17 9.31 11.66
N LYS A 33 -11.56 10.46 11.92
CA LYS A 33 -10.16 10.72 11.60
C LYS A 33 -9.24 9.65 12.19
N ILE A 34 -9.56 9.16 13.39
CA ILE A 34 -8.73 8.18 14.11
C ILE A 34 -8.66 6.87 13.34
N THR A 35 -9.79 6.37 12.87
CA THR A 35 -9.87 5.14 12.08
C THR A 35 -9.12 5.28 10.74
N GLN A 36 -9.27 6.42 10.07
CA GLN A 36 -8.51 6.70 8.84
C GLN A 36 -7.00 6.74 9.11
N CYS A 37 -6.57 7.40 10.19
CA CYS A 37 -5.19 7.41 10.65
C CYS A 37 -4.64 5.99 10.87
N GLN A 38 -5.38 5.16 11.61
CA GLN A 38 -4.97 3.79 11.91
C GLN A 38 -4.77 2.97 10.63
N ARG A 39 -5.68 3.07 9.67
CA ARG A 39 -5.56 2.36 8.39
C ARG A 39 -4.33 2.80 7.60
N LEU A 40 -4.10 4.10 7.51
CA LEU A 40 -2.93 4.64 6.80
C LEU A 40 -1.64 4.18 7.47
N ILE A 41 -1.52 4.37 8.80
CA ILE A 41 -0.35 3.98 9.59
C ILE A 41 -0.09 2.48 9.47
N GLN A 42 -1.12 1.64 9.48
CA GLN A 42 -0.96 0.19 9.33
C GLN A 42 -0.27 -0.17 8.00
N VAL A 43 -0.71 0.40 6.88
CA VAL A 43 -0.11 0.11 5.58
C VAL A 43 1.32 0.66 5.50
N VAL A 44 1.56 1.87 6.02
CA VAL A 44 2.90 2.46 6.08
C VAL A 44 3.85 1.59 6.91
N ASN A 45 3.42 1.11 8.07
CA ASN A 45 4.23 0.24 8.92
C ASN A 45 4.56 -1.10 8.25
N VAL A 46 3.63 -1.67 7.48
CA VAL A 46 3.92 -2.90 6.70
C VAL A 46 5.01 -2.62 5.68
N GLY A 47 4.93 -1.50 4.94
CA GLY A 47 5.97 -1.11 3.99
C GLY A 47 7.33 -0.86 4.64
N SER A 48 7.36 -0.16 5.76
CA SER A 48 8.58 0.11 6.54
C SER A 48 9.20 -1.17 7.09
N SER A 49 8.38 -2.08 7.63
CA SER A 49 8.85 -3.38 8.13
C SER A 49 9.42 -4.26 7.02
N LEU A 50 8.84 -4.18 5.81
CA LEU A 50 9.35 -4.89 4.66
C LEU A 50 10.75 -4.40 4.26
N ILE A 51 10.97 -3.09 4.26
CA ILE A 51 12.28 -2.50 4.00
C ILE A 51 13.29 -2.91 5.08
N GLU A 52 12.90 -2.81 6.36
CA GLU A 52 13.77 -3.14 7.49
C GLU A 52 14.18 -4.62 7.50
N ALA A 53 13.23 -5.53 7.24
CA ALA A 53 13.50 -6.97 7.17
C ALA A 53 14.49 -7.35 6.06
N ASN A 54 14.65 -6.47 5.10
CA ASN A 54 15.55 -6.66 3.97
C ASN A 54 16.83 -5.82 4.07
N LYS A 55 17.07 -5.10 5.15
CA LYS A 55 18.32 -4.36 5.39
C LYS A 55 19.50 -5.31 5.59
N GLY A 56 20.57 -5.07 4.88
CA GLY A 56 21.85 -5.80 5.08
C GLY A 56 21.98 -7.12 4.32
N GLU A 57 20.93 -7.61 3.69
CA GLU A 57 21.06 -8.70 2.73
C GLU A 57 21.40 -8.12 1.34
N GLN A 58 21.85 -8.94 0.39
CA GLN A 58 22.03 -8.49 -1.00
C GLN A 58 20.68 -8.22 -1.70
N VAL A 59 19.80 -7.60 -1.01
CA VAL A 59 18.39 -7.36 -1.28
C VAL A 59 18.18 -6.26 -2.27
N VAL A 60 19.16 -5.43 -2.38
CA VAL A 60 19.21 -4.30 -3.28
C VAL A 60 18.95 -4.70 -4.73
N THR A 61 19.07 -5.99 -5.02
CA THR A 61 18.81 -6.58 -6.33
C THR A 61 17.65 -7.56 -6.34
N SER A 62 16.89 -7.59 -5.28
CA SER A 62 15.73 -8.47 -5.16
C SER A 62 14.53 -7.90 -5.93
N LEU A 63 14.27 -8.46 -7.09
CA LEU A 63 13.01 -8.20 -7.82
C LEU A 63 11.77 -8.49 -6.96
N GLN A 64 11.89 -9.35 -5.96
CA GLN A 64 10.81 -9.64 -5.04
C GLN A 64 10.51 -8.42 -4.17
N LEU A 65 11.51 -7.79 -3.55
CA LEU A 65 11.30 -6.57 -2.75
C LEU A 65 10.68 -5.45 -3.58
N SER A 66 11.14 -5.26 -4.82
CA SER A 66 10.53 -4.28 -5.72
C SER A 66 9.05 -4.55 -5.94
N ARG A 67 8.65 -5.81 -6.18
CA ARG A 67 7.25 -6.21 -6.37
C ARG A 67 6.43 -5.99 -5.09
N ASP A 68 6.99 -6.35 -3.95
CA ASP A 68 6.32 -6.19 -2.66
C ASP A 68 6.09 -4.72 -2.33
N LEU A 69 7.06 -3.84 -2.62
CA LEU A 69 6.88 -2.39 -2.50
C LEU A 69 5.80 -1.86 -3.45
N GLN A 70 5.72 -2.37 -4.68
CA GLN A 70 4.62 -2.02 -5.59
C GLN A 70 3.25 -2.45 -5.06
N VAL A 71 3.16 -3.59 -4.35
CA VAL A 71 1.92 -4.03 -3.69
C VAL A 71 1.54 -3.05 -2.57
N ILE A 72 2.51 -2.60 -1.77
CA ILE A 72 2.28 -1.58 -0.73
C ILE A 72 1.82 -0.26 -1.34
N THR A 73 2.50 0.22 -2.40
CA THR A 73 2.10 1.43 -3.14
C THR A 73 0.64 1.35 -3.60
N LYS A 74 0.25 0.24 -4.23
CA LYS A 74 -1.14 0.03 -4.66
C LYS A 74 -2.11 -0.07 -3.48
N SER A 75 -1.70 -0.64 -2.37
CA SER A 75 -2.52 -0.73 -1.15
C SER A 75 -2.76 0.65 -0.56
N LEU A 76 -1.74 1.51 -0.51
CA LEU A 76 -1.90 2.92 -0.13
C LEU A 76 -2.88 3.63 -1.06
N GLN A 77 -2.67 3.57 -2.37
CA GLN A 77 -3.52 4.25 -3.36
C GLN A 77 -4.99 3.83 -3.30
N ARG A 78 -5.27 2.61 -2.82
CA ARG A 78 -6.64 2.07 -2.68
C ARG A 78 -7.32 2.43 -1.35
N LEU A 79 -6.60 3.01 -0.38
CA LEU A 79 -7.23 3.47 0.85
C LEU A 79 -8.23 4.57 0.51
N ASN A 80 -9.47 4.35 0.88
CA ASN A 80 -10.50 5.37 0.76
C ASN A 80 -10.46 6.26 2.00
N LEU A 81 -9.74 7.36 1.92
CA LEU A 81 -9.62 8.37 2.97
C LEU A 81 -10.49 9.58 2.59
N SER A 82 -11.19 10.16 3.56
CA SER A 82 -11.99 11.38 3.34
C SER A 82 -11.23 12.65 3.77
N ASP A 83 -10.35 12.52 4.78
CA ASP A 83 -9.54 13.63 5.30
C ASP A 83 -8.50 14.08 4.28
N PRO A 84 -8.46 15.36 3.89
CA PRO A 84 -7.54 15.87 2.87
C PRO A 84 -6.06 15.76 3.25
N ASN A 85 -5.72 15.98 4.53
CA ASN A 85 -4.34 15.87 4.98
C ASN A 85 -3.87 14.40 4.97
N LEU A 86 -4.75 13.46 5.34
CA LEU A 86 -4.43 12.04 5.24
C LEU A 86 -4.26 11.57 3.80
N LYS A 87 -4.99 12.15 2.83
CA LYS A 87 -4.76 11.90 1.40
C LYS A 87 -3.39 12.41 0.93
N GLU A 88 -2.93 13.53 1.46
CA GLU A 88 -1.60 14.05 1.16
C GLU A 88 -0.51 13.12 1.70
N PHE A 89 -0.62 12.69 2.96
CA PHE A 89 0.27 11.68 3.52
C PHE A 89 0.23 10.36 2.71
N GLN A 90 -0.95 9.90 2.35
CA GLN A 90 -1.15 8.70 1.52
C GLN A 90 -0.37 8.79 0.20
N SER A 91 -0.51 9.92 -0.51
CA SER A 91 0.16 10.14 -1.78
C SER A 91 1.67 10.19 -1.62
N SER A 92 2.15 10.90 -0.59
CA SER A 92 3.58 11.04 -0.31
C SER A 92 4.24 9.71 0.05
N PHE A 93 3.59 8.87 0.88
CA PHE A 93 4.09 7.53 1.17
C PHE A 93 4.04 6.60 -0.04
N ALA A 94 2.99 6.70 -0.87
CA ALA A 94 2.90 5.91 -2.09
C ALA A 94 4.05 6.24 -3.06
N GLU A 95 4.39 7.53 -3.21
CA GLU A 95 5.54 7.98 -4.01
C GLU A 95 6.86 7.45 -3.45
N ILE A 96 7.09 7.54 -2.14
CA ILE A 96 8.30 7.03 -1.48
C ILE A 96 8.52 5.54 -1.75
N PHE A 97 7.48 4.72 -1.57
CA PHE A 97 7.60 3.27 -1.80
C PHE A 97 7.71 2.92 -3.29
N ASP A 98 7.07 3.68 -4.17
CA ASP A 98 7.18 3.51 -5.62
C ASP A 98 8.59 3.84 -6.11
N ASP A 99 9.14 4.98 -5.71
CA ASP A 99 10.51 5.42 -6.05
C ASP A 99 11.55 4.38 -5.64
N LEU A 100 11.45 3.86 -4.41
CA LEU A 100 12.36 2.83 -3.92
C LEU A 100 12.18 1.51 -4.70
N GLY A 101 10.94 1.11 -4.94
CA GLY A 101 10.64 -0.09 -5.72
C GLY A 101 11.18 -0.02 -7.14
N GLN A 102 11.06 1.13 -7.80
CA GLN A 102 11.60 1.37 -9.13
C GLN A 102 13.15 1.38 -9.14
N ALA A 103 13.78 2.01 -8.16
CA ALA A 103 15.23 2.02 -8.04
C ALA A 103 15.80 0.60 -7.91
N ILE A 104 15.17 -0.24 -7.08
CA ILE A 104 15.53 -1.65 -6.90
C ILE A 104 15.31 -2.45 -8.20
N ALA A 105 14.19 -2.26 -8.89
CA ALA A 105 13.91 -2.93 -10.15
C ALA A 105 14.98 -2.62 -11.20
N LYS A 106 15.30 -1.34 -11.36
CA LYS A 106 16.31 -0.87 -12.30
C LYS A 106 17.71 -1.45 -11.99
N ALA A 107 18.10 -1.49 -10.73
CA ALA A 107 19.35 -2.10 -10.30
C ALA A 107 19.40 -3.59 -10.63
N SER A 108 18.29 -4.31 -10.38
CA SER A 108 18.18 -5.75 -10.69
C SER A 108 18.29 -6.02 -12.19
N GLU A 109 17.71 -5.18 -13.02
CA GLU A 109 17.79 -5.27 -14.48
C GLU A 109 19.22 -5.06 -14.97
N LEU A 110 19.89 -4.02 -14.46
CA LEU A 110 21.29 -3.74 -14.81
C LEU A 110 22.21 -4.91 -14.43
N LEU A 111 22.02 -5.53 -13.27
CA LEU A 111 22.78 -6.73 -12.87
C LEU A 111 22.47 -7.94 -13.74
N ALA A 112 21.24 -8.13 -14.18
CA ALA A 112 20.86 -9.22 -15.07
C ALA A 112 21.56 -9.09 -16.43
N THR A 113 21.69 -7.88 -16.96
CA THR A 113 22.41 -7.63 -18.23
C THR A 113 23.89 -7.90 -18.11
N THR A 114 24.50 -7.62 -16.95
CA THR A 114 25.94 -7.87 -16.72
C THR A 114 26.28 -9.35 -16.58
N LYS A 115 25.34 -10.19 -16.10
CA LYS A 115 25.55 -11.64 -16.00
C LYS A 115 25.74 -12.33 -17.34
N ASN A 116 25.20 -11.77 -18.41
CA ASN A 116 25.26 -12.32 -19.77
C ASN A 116 26.45 -11.80 -20.59
N ALA A 117 27.28 -10.93 -20.01
CA ALA A 117 28.45 -10.40 -20.69
C ALA A 117 29.56 -11.47 -20.81
N SER A 118 30.13 -11.59 -22.00
CA SER A 118 31.22 -12.53 -22.26
C SER A 118 32.46 -12.21 -21.38
N ALA A 119 33.24 -13.22 -21.06
CA ALA A 119 34.41 -13.11 -20.16
C ALA A 119 35.64 -12.43 -20.82
N SER A 120 35.44 -11.23 -21.42
CA SER A 120 36.53 -10.42 -21.97
C SER A 120 37.03 -9.38 -20.95
N PRO A 121 38.27 -8.88 -21.08
CA PRO A 121 38.76 -7.80 -20.21
C PRO A 121 37.88 -6.54 -20.25
N ALA A 122 37.42 -6.15 -21.42
CA ALA A 122 36.51 -5.01 -21.61
C ALA A 122 35.13 -5.23 -20.90
N SER A 123 34.65 -6.46 -20.94
CA SER A 123 33.40 -6.80 -20.23
C SER A 123 33.56 -6.73 -18.71
N ARG A 124 34.72 -7.08 -18.16
CA ARG A 124 35.01 -6.97 -16.72
C ARG A 124 34.95 -5.51 -16.25
N GLU A 125 35.53 -4.60 -16.99
CA GLU A 125 35.51 -3.17 -16.70
C GLU A 125 34.11 -2.62 -16.74
N GLN A 126 33.32 -2.99 -17.76
CA GLN A 126 31.91 -2.61 -17.85
C GLN A 126 31.10 -3.13 -16.69
N ILE A 127 31.30 -4.39 -16.27
CA ILE A 127 30.60 -4.98 -15.11
C ILE A 127 30.95 -4.22 -13.83
N GLN A 128 32.21 -3.88 -13.63
CA GLN A 128 32.67 -3.17 -12.45
C GLN A 128 32.08 -1.75 -12.41
N LYS A 129 32.08 -1.05 -13.54
CA LYS A 129 31.44 0.25 -13.65
C LYS A 129 29.94 0.19 -13.35
N ALA A 130 29.23 -0.75 -13.95
CA ALA A 130 27.80 -0.93 -13.69
C ALA A 130 27.50 -1.23 -12.21
N ARG A 131 28.29 -2.06 -11.54
CA ARG A 131 28.16 -2.31 -10.09
C ARG A 131 28.34 -1.04 -9.28
N THR A 132 29.37 -0.25 -9.56
CA THR A 132 29.59 1.01 -8.85
C THR A 132 28.45 1.99 -9.04
N GLU A 133 27.93 2.11 -10.26
CA GLU A 133 26.77 2.98 -10.55
C GLU A 133 25.51 2.51 -9.83
N ILE A 134 25.28 1.19 -9.78
CA ILE A 134 24.16 0.59 -9.03
C ILE A 134 24.30 0.91 -7.54
N ASP A 135 25.44 0.62 -6.93
CA ASP A 135 25.68 0.83 -5.51
C ASP A 135 25.49 2.30 -5.12
N GLN A 136 26.03 3.23 -5.93
CA GLN A 136 25.83 4.66 -5.70
C GLN A 136 24.37 5.09 -5.83
N SER A 137 23.67 4.64 -6.88
CA SER A 137 22.28 5.02 -7.12
C SER A 137 21.36 4.50 -6.04
N LEU A 138 21.60 3.31 -5.54
CA LEU A 138 20.79 2.68 -4.50
C LEU A 138 21.07 3.26 -3.12
N THR A 139 22.33 3.53 -2.81
CA THR A 139 22.68 4.22 -1.56
C THR A 139 22.00 5.59 -1.50
N LEU A 140 22.07 6.37 -2.58
CA LEU A 140 21.41 7.67 -2.65
C LEU A 140 19.89 7.57 -2.56
N ALA A 141 19.29 6.59 -3.25
CA ALA A 141 17.85 6.36 -3.15
C ALA A 141 17.43 5.98 -1.73
N ALA A 142 18.15 5.05 -1.09
CA ALA A 142 17.87 4.60 0.26
C ALA A 142 18.00 5.72 1.30
N GLU A 143 19.04 6.55 1.21
CA GLU A 143 19.22 7.69 2.10
C GLU A 143 18.12 8.75 1.92
N THR A 144 17.76 9.05 0.67
CA THR A 144 16.73 10.04 0.36
C THR A 144 15.37 9.56 0.83
N VAL A 145 15.04 8.32 0.53
CA VAL A 145 13.78 7.67 0.94
C VAL A 145 13.71 7.57 2.46
N GLY A 146 14.78 7.13 3.13
CA GLY A 146 14.84 7.04 4.58
C GLY A 146 14.53 8.37 5.26
N LYS A 147 15.25 9.44 4.89
CA LYS A 147 15.03 10.78 5.46
C LYS A 147 13.62 11.32 5.22
N LYS A 148 13.10 11.16 3.99
CA LYS A 148 11.73 11.58 3.65
C LYS A 148 10.70 10.78 4.45
N SER A 149 10.86 9.46 4.53
CA SER A 149 9.94 8.56 5.24
C SER A 149 9.89 8.86 6.73
N ASP A 150 11.04 9.06 7.38
CA ASP A 150 11.12 9.34 8.82
C ASP A 150 10.46 10.70 9.16
N GLY A 151 10.74 11.74 8.37
CA GLY A 151 10.09 13.03 8.54
C GLY A 151 8.58 12.96 8.37
N LEU A 152 8.13 12.32 7.30
CA LEU A 152 6.71 12.17 6.99
C LEU A 152 5.97 11.31 8.04
N ALA A 153 6.62 10.26 8.56
CA ALA A 153 6.06 9.42 9.63
C ALA A 153 5.91 10.20 10.94
N ALA A 154 6.88 11.05 11.29
CA ALA A 154 6.79 11.90 12.46
C ALA A 154 5.64 12.91 12.34
N GLU A 155 5.46 13.52 11.17
CA GLU A 155 4.36 14.46 10.90
C GLU A 155 3.00 13.74 10.91
N LEU A 156 2.88 12.58 10.30
CA LEU A 156 1.66 11.76 10.33
C LEU A 156 1.28 11.38 11.76
N ASN A 157 2.23 10.90 12.54
CA ASN A 157 2.01 10.53 13.95
C ASN A 157 1.55 11.74 14.78
N LYS A 158 2.16 12.91 14.58
CA LYS A 158 1.74 14.16 15.22
C LYS A 158 0.32 14.54 14.80
N TYR A 159 0.01 14.46 13.50
CA TYR A 159 -1.32 14.78 12.96
C TYR A 159 -2.41 13.85 13.51
N CYS A 160 -2.08 12.57 13.68
CA CYS A 160 -2.97 11.55 14.24
C CYS A 160 -3.05 11.56 15.79
N GLY A 161 -2.29 12.42 16.47
CA GLY A 161 -2.33 12.55 17.93
C GLY A 161 -1.70 11.38 18.68
N LEU A 162 -0.78 10.64 18.06
CA LEU A 162 -0.12 9.49 18.68
C LEU A 162 1.04 9.88 19.62
N PHE A 163 1.47 11.13 19.58
CA PHE A 163 2.42 11.69 20.55
C PHE A 163 1.71 12.74 21.41
N LYS A 164 1.61 12.47 22.68
CA LYS A 164 1.34 13.45 23.74
C LYS A 164 2.65 13.87 24.36
#